data_24a357f30985a756703d2fc435b0afb6
#
_entry.id   24a357f30985a756703d2fc435b0afb6
#
_cell.length_a   1.000
_cell.length_b   1.000
_cell.length_c   1.000
_cell.angle_alpha   90.00
_cell.angle_beta   90.00
_cell.angle_gamma   90.00
#
_symmetry.space_group_name_H-M   'P 1'
#
loop_
_entity.id
_entity.type
_entity.pdbx_description
1 polymer ?
#
loop_
_entity_poly.entity_id
_entity_poly.type
_entity_poly.pdbx_seq_one_letter_code
_entity_poly.pdbx_strand_id
1 'polypeptide(L)'
;MSREATKLPLVRPVANVERYTLAQGNTGIYYNVVIGTRLQLQSNLKWPQDRDQWVTLLSPALAWLVQQRPSLSVVIGGHLSAHPTFRRLSSIDLNKIIRLDSIQHPEDIVKVIEAEHAQPFTIANHEVPLWRIIVVYVKQDDTYCLLYTFQHSISDGRSGMMFSELLVERLNHEINNPTPKSSNPATIPTSNEPLPPSLEQRADCRPSTTTLLKEFTMQLLLPGPLKRMLESKYWAGDIDASAKAPHETLASYLALTQEETKKIVAAAKTHKTTVNTMLFSASMFALKSLFLSDTSNKTNPSTTKDMLSFSTAVALRNMNVKVEFQTSFWGLDHMYGASIVKATQTPKGRKELLEHMGLLEYLPKTQGAWEDFMVDQFKKLQNGRETTVRFSNLGKAWDQPQDREVGFKVLHPVFSQFASCINSAFTFNAATANNTLVMTNTWQKPTFETREKANRVLVEMRRIMLEAAEKESYSFRDSLAGAITARL
;
A
#
# COMPACT_ATOMS: atom_id res chain seq x y z
N MET A 1 24.85 -15.66 11.77
CA MET A 1 23.62 -16.48 11.60
C MET A 1 23.15 -16.88 12.98
N SER A 2 21.96 -16.49 13.39
CA SER A 2 21.41 -17.03 14.63
C SER A 2 21.22 -18.54 14.46
N ARG A 3 21.75 -19.34 15.37
CA ARG A 3 21.68 -20.81 15.35
C ARG A 3 20.23 -21.36 15.33
N GLU A 4 19.24 -20.55 15.61
CA GLU A 4 17.84 -20.97 15.70
C GLU A 4 17.13 -21.03 14.36
N ALA A 5 17.43 -20.11 13.42
CA ALA A 5 16.80 -20.14 12.08
C ALA A 5 17.11 -21.39 11.29
N THR A 6 18.28 -22.03 11.52
CA THR A 6 18.68 -23.25 10.83
C THR A 6 17.91 -24.49 11.29
N LYS A 7 17.21 -24.43 12.42
CA LYS A 7 16.44 -25.57 12.97
C LYS A 7 15.04 -25.69 12.34
N LEU A 8 14.47 -24.60 11.80
CA LEU A 8 13.14 -24.65 11.17
C LEU A 8 13.21 -25.31 9.79
N PRO A 9 12.19 -26.09 9.39
CA PRO A 9 12.15 -26.74 8.09
C PRO A 9 12.29 -25.76 6.93
N LEU A 10 13.16 -26.07 5.98
CA LEU A 10 13.31 -25.31 4.75
C LEU A 10 12.08 -25.49 3.86
N VAL A 11 11.54 -24.38 3.34
CA VAL A 11 10.43 -24.40 2.38
C VAL A 11 10.95 -24.19 0.95
N ARG A 12 11.53 -23.02 0.68
CA ARG A 12 12.20 -22.70 -0.58
C ARG A 12 13.08 -21.45 -0.45
N PRO A 13 13.95 -21.17 -1.41
CA PRO A 13 14.63 -19.87 -1.50
C PRO A 13 13.64 -18.71 -1.64
N VAL A 14 14.02 -17.53 -1.15
CA VAL A 14 13.32 -16.27 -1.39
C VAL A 14 13.61 -15.83 -2.83
N ALA A 15 12.59 -15.61 -3.64
CA ALA A 15 12.71 -15.20 -5.03
C ALA A 15 13.06 -13.71 -5.16
N ASN A 16 13.45 -13.24 -6.35
CA ASN A 16 14.01 -11.90 -6.54
C ASN A 16 13.04 -10.79 -6.15
N VAL A 17 11.75 -10.87 -6.54
CA VAL A 17 10.74 -9.87 -6.17
C VAL A 17 10.50 -9.86 -4.66
N GLU A 18 10.43 -11.03 -4.03
CA GLU A 18 10.29 -11.16 -2.58
C GLU A 18 11.54 -10.63 -1.85
N ARG A 19 12.73 -10.87 -2.42
CA ARG A 19 14.01 -10.39 -1.90
C ARG A 19 14.13 -8.86 -2.02
N TYR A 20 13.60 -8.28 -3.08
CA TYR A 20 13.53 -6.82 -3.23
C TYR A 20 12.75 -6.18 -2.07
N THR A 21 11.58 -6.73 -1.76
CA THR A 21 10.77 -6.23 -0.63
C THR A 21 11.37 -6.56 0.73
N LEU A 22 12.08 -7.68 0.84
CA LEU A 22 12.86 -8.03 2.02
C LEU A 22 13.99 -7.02 2.29
N ALA A 23 14.75 -6.65 1.26
CA ALA A 23 15.83 -5.67 1.38
C ALA A 23 15.30 -4.27 1.75
N GLN A 24 14.14 -3.89 1.25
CA GLN A 24 13.46 -2.66 1.68
C GLN A 24 13.12 -2.69 3.18
N GLY A 25 12.65 -3.84 3.70
CA GLY A 25 12.39 -4.04 5.12
C GLY A 25 13.66 -4.01 5.97
N ASN A 26 14.73 -4.68 5.51
CA ASN A 26 16.02 -4.71 6.20
C ASN A 26 16.68 -3.31 6.31
N THR A 27 16.48 -2.47 5.31
CA THR A 27 17.05 -1.10 5.26
C THR A 27 16.16 -0.04 5.90
N GLY A 28 14.96 -0.40 6.34
CA GLY A 28 14.02 0.58 6.91
C GLY A 28 13.32 1.46 5.87
N ILE A 29 13.52 1.18 4.59
CA ILE A 29 12.93 1.96 3.49
C ILE A 29 11.43 1.70 3.36
N TYR A 30 10.99 0.47 3.70
CA TYR A 30 9.58 0.10 3.64
C TYR A 30 9.27 -1.03 4.64
N TYR A 31 8.46 -0.76 5.66
CA TYR A 31 8.25 -1.71 6.75
C TYR A 31 7.06 -2.65 6.54
N ASN A 32 5.88 -2.09 6.23
CA ASN A 32 4.65 -2.88 6.26
C ASN A 32 3.52 -2.28 5.41
N VAL A 33 2.51 -3.10 5.25
CA VAL A 33 1.20 -2.74 4.69
C VAL A 33 0.14 -3.06 5.73
N VAL A 34 -0.84 -2.18 5.89
CA VAL A 34 -2.01 -2.34 6.76
C VAL A 34 -3.25 -2.44 5.88
N ILE A 35 -3.96 -3.56 5.97
CA ILE A 35 -5.23 -3.77 5.28
C ILE A 35 -6.23 -4.34 6.26
N GLY A 36 -7.45 -3.85 6.20
CA GLY A 36 -8.48 -4.36 7.08
C GLY A 36 -9.85 -3.80 6.75
N THR A 37 -10.74 -3.93 7.69
CA THR A 37 -12.12 -3.50 7.53
C THR A 37 -12.71 -3.05 8.85
N ARG A 38 -13.59 -2.07 8.78
CA ARG A 38 -14.45 -1.68 9.89
C ARG A 38 -15.71 -2.53 9.87
N LEU A 39 -16.05 -3.05 11.03
CA LEU A 39 -17.11 -4.05 11.24
C LEU A 39 -18.14 -3.51 12.22
N GLN A 40 -19.38 -3.81 11.93
CA GLN A 40 -20.51 -3.70 12.84
C GLN A 40 -21.01 -5.10 13.17
N LEU A 41 -21.27 -5.37 14.44
CA LEU A 41 -21.90 -6.61 14.87
C LEU A 41 -23.42 -6.50 14.69
N GLN A 42 -24.00 -7.48 14.03
CA GLN A 42 -25.45 -7.56 13.85
C GLN A 42 -26.07 -8.49 14.90
N SER A 43 -27.31 -8.20 15.28
CA SER A 43 -28.13 -8.95 16.22
C SER A 43 -27.69 -8.91 17.70
N ASN A 44 -28.23 -9.81 18.52
CA ASN A 44 -28.06 -9.90 19.98
C ASN A 44 -26.68 -10.41 20.44
N LEU A 45 -25.72 -10.53 19.52
CA LEU A 45 -24.35 -10.91 19.84
C LEU A 45 -23.63 -9.76 20.55
N LYS A 46 -22.77 -10.10 21.49
CA LYS A 46 -21.91 -9.14 22.18
C LYS A 46 -20.49 -9.24 21.64
N TRP A 47 -19.87 -8.08 21.47
CA TRP A 47 -18.44 -8.02 21.19
C TRP A 47 -17.62 -8.68 22.29
N PRO A 48 -16.52 -9.40 21.95
CA PRO A 48 -15.54 -9.79 22.93
C PRO A 48 -15.05 -8.59 23.75
N GLN A 49 -14.93 -8.75 25.07
CA GLN A 49 -14.61 -7.64 25.99
C GLN A 49 -13.13 -7.57 26.32
N ASP A 50 -12.43 -8.68 26.14
CA ASP A 50 -11.01 -8.79 26.46
C ASP A 50 -10.23 -9.55 25.37
N ARG A 51 -8.93 -9.62 25.55
CA ARG A 51 -8.02 -10.26 24.62
C ARG A 51 -8.28 -11.74 24.45
N ASP A 52 -8.54 -12.46 25.53
CA ASP A 52 -8.71 -13.91 25.50
C ASP A 52 -9.98 -14.30 24.75
N GLN A 53 -11.04 -13.52 24.89
CA GLN A 53 -12.26 -13.68 24.12
C GLN A 53 -12.01 -13.40 22.62
N TRP A 54 -11.22 -12.36 22.26
CA TRP A 54 -10.85 -12.09 20.88
C TRP A 54 -9.97 -13.21 20.30
N VAL A 55 -8.98 -13.70 21.06
CA VAL A 55 -8.14 -14.84 20.65
C VAL A 55 -9.03 -16.08 20.41
N THR A 56 -9.96 -16.34 21.30
CA THR A 56 -10.88 -17.47 21.17
C THR A 56 -11.79 -17.35 19.93
N LEU A 57 -12.30 -16.15 19.63
CA LEU A 57 -13.13 -15.89 18.47
C LEU A 57 -12.33 -15.98 17.16
N LEU A 58 -11.14 -15.42 17.12
CA LEU A 58 -10.31 -15.36 15.90
C LEU A 58 -9.61 -16.68 15.59
N SER A 59 -9.33 -17.51 16.61
CA SER A 59 -8.52 -18.72 16.48
C SER A 59 -8.99 -19.69 15.39
N PRO A 60 -10.27 -20.15 15.35
CA PRO A 60 -10.69 -21.09 14.32
C PRO A 60 -10.64 -20.50 12.91
N ALA A 61 -10.97 -19.21 12.77
CA ALA A 61 -10.89 -18.52 11.48
C ALA A 61 -9.44 -18.36 11.00
N LEU A 62 -8.53 -17.95 11.89
CA LEU A 62 -7.11 -17.82 11.58
C LEU A 62 -6.46 -19.19 11.33
N ALA A 63 -6.81 -20.23 12.08
CA ALA A 63 -6.33 -21.58 11.83
C ALA A 63 -6.72 -22.06 10.43
N TRP A 64 -7.97 -21.85 10.03
CA TRP A 64 -8.42 -22.17 8.67
C TRP A 64 -7.64 -21.37 7.61
N LEU A 65 -7.49 -20.04 7.79
CA LEU A 65 -6.76 -19.19 6.86
C LEU A 65 -5.29 -19.60 6.69
N VAL A 66 -4.61 -19.93 7.79
CA VAL A 66 -3.22 -20.37 7.79
C VAL A 66 -3.07 -21.68 7.01
N GLN A 67 -4.04 -22.59 7.10
CA GLN A 67 -4.04 -23.81 6.27
C GLN A 67 -4.24 -23.52 4.78
N GLN A 68 -5.11 -22.56 4.44
CA GLN A 68 -5.39 -22.18 3.04
C GLN A 68 -4.30 -21.30 2.41
N ARG A 69 -3.47 -20.64 3.23
CA ARG A 69 -2.45 -19.67 2.80
C ARG A 69 -1.09 -19.99 3.43
N PRO A 70 -0.32 -20.89 2.81
CA PRO A 70 0.96 -21.35 3.36
C PRO A 70 1.98 -20.23 3.64
N SER A 71 1.89 -19.08 2.94
CA SER A 71 2.74 -17.91 3.19
C SER A 71 2.55 -17.29 4.56
N LEU A 72 1.41 -17.54 5.24
CA LEU A 72 1.18 -17.10 6.61
C LEU A 72 1.96 -17.92 7.65
N SER A 73 2.53 -19.05 7.23
CA SER A 73 3.24 -20.02 8.10
C SER A 73 4.76 -19.88 8.04
N VAL A 74 5.30 -18.85 7.41
CA VAL A 74 6.73 -18.78 7.16
C VAL A 74 7.41 -17.57 7.79
N VAL A 75 8.70 -17.75 8.07
CA VAL A 75 9.67 -16.72 8.42
C VAL A 75 10.85 -16.78 7.44
N ILE A 76 11.75 -15.81 7.50
CA ILE A 76 12.89 -15.74 6.58
C ILE A 76 14.19 -16.04 7.34
N GLY A 77 14.80 -17.16 7.02
CA GLY A 77 16.14 -17.52 7.48
C GLY A 77 17.22 -16.87 6.64
N GLY A 78 18.28 -16.36 7.29
CA GLY A 78 19.40 -15.71 6.62
C GLY A 78 19.04 -14.46 5.84
N HIS A 79 18.19 -13.62 6.41
CA HIS A 79 17.60 -12.43 5.76
C HIS A 79 18.63 -11.45 5.16
N LEU A 80 19.85 -11.37 5.71
CA LEU A 80 20.96 -10.58 5.18
C LEU A 80 21.97 -11.42 4.36
N SER A 81 21.73 -12.73 4.19
CA SER A 81 22.65 -13.61 3.45
C SER A 81 22.52 -13.45 1.94
N ALA A 82 23.51 -13.99 1.21
CA ALA A 82 23.45 -14.10 -0.25
C ALA A 82 22.22 -14.91 -0.74
N HIS A 83 21.74 -15.85 0.06
CA HIS A 83 20.65 -16.78 -0.29
C HIS A 83 19.65 -16.92 0.85
N PRO A 84 18.79 -15.90 1.10
CA PRO A 84 17.74 -15.99 2.11
C PRO A 84 16.73 -17.08 1.72
N THR A 85 16.13 -17.70 2.76
CA THR A 85 15.20 -18.83 2.55
C THR A 85 13.94 -18.64 3.40
N PHE A 86 12.80 -19.05 2.86
CA PHE A 86 11.60 -19.24 3.66
C PHE A 86 11.73 -20.51 4.50
N ARG A 87 11.38 -20.39 5.78
CA ARG A 87 11.40 -21.44 6.78
C ARG A 87 10.01 -21.59 7.39
N ARG A 88 9.59 -22.81 7.70
CA ARG A 88 8.26 -23.09 8.25
C ARG A 88 8.28 -22.96 9.76
N LEU A 89 7.33 -22.19 10.32
CA LEU A 89 7.03 -22.22 11.73
C LEU A 89 6.35 -23.55 12.11
N SER A 90 6.59 -24.05 13.31
CA SER A 90 5.90 -25.23 13.83
C SER A 90 4.45 -24.93 14.22
N SER A 91 4.23 -23.76 14.79
CA SER A 91 2.91 -23.25 15.22
C SER A 91 2.96 -21.73 15.28
N ILE A 92 1.79 -21.11 15.40
CA ILE A 92 1.66 -19.66 15.58
C ILE A 92 0.96 -19.41 16.92
N ASP A 93 1.64 -18.64 17.79
CA ASP A 93 1.08 -18.16 19.05
C ASP A 93 0.32 -16.85 18.81
N LEU A 94 -1.01 -16.90 18.85
CA LEU A 94 -1.89 -15.76 18.62
C LEU A 94 -1.69 -14.65 19.66
N ASN A 95 -1.23 -14.99 20.87
CA ASN A 95 -0.93 -13.99 21.89
C ASN A 95 0.24 -13.08 21.51
N LYS A 96 1.13 -13.53 20.62
CA LYS A 96 2.27 -12.73 20.14
C LYS A 96 1.88 -11.82 18.97
N ILE A 97 0.76 -12.09 18.29
CA ILE A 97 0.40 -11.42 17.03
C ILE A 97 -0.95 -10.70 17.05
N ILE A 98 -1.79 -10.89 18.06
CA ILE A 98 -3.04 -10.16 18.23
C ILE A 98 -2.84 -9.04 19.24
N ARG A 99 -3.11 -7.81 18.83
CA ARG A 99 -3.11 -6.61 19.68
C ARG A 99 -4.51 -6.01 19.72
N LEU A 100 -4.91 -5.54 20.91
CA LEU A 100 -6.12 -4.74 21.08
C LEU A 100 -5.74 -3.26 21.22
N ASP A 101 -6.57 -2.41 20.65
CA ASP A 101 -6.46 -0.96 20.74
C ASP A 101 -7.86 -0.33 20.83
N SER A 102 -7.95 0.96 21.16
CA SER A 102 -9.22 1.67 21.17
C SER A 102 -9.04 3.13 20.77
N ILE A 103 -10.02 3.64 20.03
CA ILE A 103 -10.09 5.02 19.59
C ILE A 103 -11.45 5.64 19.96
N GLN A 104 -11.51 6.96 20.06
CA GLN A 104 -12.76 7.64 20.38
C GLN A 104 -13.64 7.78 19.13
N HIS A 105 -13.09 8.32 18.06
CA HIS A 105 -13.78 8.60 16.80
C HIS A 105 -13.22 7.75 15.66
N PRO A 106 -14.02 7.45 14.62
CA PRO A 106 -13.57 6.69 13.45
C PRO A 106 -12.33 7.25 12.75
N GLU A 107 -12.23 8.57 12.67
CA GLU A 107 -11.08 9.26 12.05
C GLU A 107 -9.79 9.11 12.84
N ASP A 108 -9.85 8.81 14.13
CA ASP A 108 -8.69 8.52 14.97
C ASP A 108 -7.94 7.23 14.54
N ILE A 109 -8.50 6.45 13.60
CA ILE A 109 -7.83 5.29 13.00
C ILE A 109 -6.46 5.66 12.42
N VAL A 110 -6.28 6.91 12.04
CA VAL A 110 -4.99 7.47 11.60
C VAL A 110 -3.89 7.26 12.65
N LYS A 111 -4.18 7.45 13.93
CA LYS A 111 -3.23 7.29 15.03
C LYS A 111 -2.77 5.83 15.14
N VAL A 112 -3.69 4.88 14.94
CA VAL A 112 -3.38 3.45 14.94
C VAL A 112 -2.53 3.08 13.73
N ILE A 113 -2.87 3.61 12.54
CA ILE A 113 -2.11 3.40 11.30
C ILE A 113 -0.68 3.93 11.45
N GLU A 114 -0.50 5.14 11.96
CA GLU A 114 0.82 5.75 12.18
C GLU A 114 1.64 4.93 13.19
N ALA A 115 1.02 4.54 14.33
CA ALA A 115 1.66 3.69 15.33
C ALA A 115 2.06 2.32 14.77
N GLU A 116 1.24 1.76 13.88
CA GLU A 116 1.51 0.49 13.24
C GLU A 116 2.64 0.59 12.21
N HIS A 117 2.68 1.66 11.43
CA HIS A 117 3.78 1.94 10.51
C HIS A 117 5.10 2.24 11.23
N ALA A 118 5.05 2.70 12.47
CA ALA A 118 6.24 2.89 13.31
C ALA A 118 6.80 1.57 13.90
N GLN A 119 6.11 0.42 13.70
CA GLN A 119 6.52 -0.87 14.25
C GLN A 119 6.98 -1.83 13.13
N PRO A 120 8.28 -1.87 12.81
CA PRO A 120 8.82 -2.80 11.83
C PRO A 120 8.66 -4.26 12.31
N PHE A 121 8.66 -5.19 11.36
CA PHE A 121 8.82 -6.60 11.66
C PHE A 121 10.30 -6.91 11.95
N THR A 122 10.57 -7.54 13.08
CA THR A 122 11.91 -8.04 13.40
C THR A 122 12.16 -9.32 12.61
N ILE A 123 12.65 -9.18 11.36
CA ILE A 123 12.83 -10.31 10.43
C ILE A 123 13.76 -11.38 10.99
N ALA A 124 14.69 -11.00 11.86
CA ALA A 124 15.57 -11.94 12.58
C ALA A 124 14.85 -12.76 13.66
N ASN A 125 13.64 -12.38 14.05
CA ASN A 125 12.84 -13.17 14.98
C ASN A 125 12.10 -14.29 14.23
N HIS A 126 12.47 -15.52 14.52
CA HIS A 126 11.93 -16.72 13.89
C HIS A 126 10.87 -17.43 14.74
N GLU A 127 10.36 -16.78 15.78
CA GLU A 127 9.30 -17.34 16.64
C GLU A 127 7.90 -16.82 16.28
N VAL A 128 7.82 -15.72 15.52
CA VAL A 128 6.57 -15.08 15.12
C VAL A 128 6.52 -14.92 13.60
N PRO A 129 5.33 -15.04 12.99
CA PRO A 129 5.19 -14.82 11.56
C PRO A 129 5.41 -13.34 11.19
N LEU A 130 5.56 -13.06 9.90
CA LEU A 130 5.74 -11.72 9.36
C LEU A 130 4.41 -10.99 9.13
N TRP A 131 3.44 -11.25 10.00
CA TRP A 131 2.13 -10.60 10.01
C TRP A 131 1.56 -10.55 11.42
N ARG A 132 0.59 -9.64 11.63
CA ARG A 132 -0.14 -9.49 12.91
C ARG A 132 -1.54 -8.92 12.68
N ILE A 133 -2.40 -9.06 13.68
CA ILE A 133 -3.77 -8.55 13.71
C ILE A 133 -3.89 -7.48 14.79
N ILE A 134 -4.53 -6.39 14.45
CA ILE A 134 -4.90 -5.35 15.41
C ILE A 134 -6.43 -5.25 15.41
N VAL A 135 -7.02 -5.38 16.57
CA VAL A 135 -8.44 -5.18 16.82
C VAL A 135 -8.61 -3.81 17.47
N VAL A 136 -9.27 -2.90 16.80
CA VAL A 136 -9.43 -1.51 17.25
C VAL A 136 -10.88 -1.24 17.57
N TYR A 137 -11.19 -0.97 18.83
CA TYR A 137 -12.54 -0.58 19.26
C TYR A 137 -12.78 0.90 18.97
N VAL A 138 -13.87 1.22 18.27
CA VAL A 138 -14.34 2.59 17.99
C VAL A 138 -15.48 2.92 18.95
N LYS A 139 -15.20 3.69 20.00
CA LYS A 139 -16.12 3.91 21.12
C LYS A 139 -17.39 4.67 20.74
N GLN A 140 -17.28 5.64 19.81
CA GLN A 140 -18.39 6.53 19.45
C GLN A 140 -19.63 5.78 18.93
N ASP A 141 -19.42 4.70 18.18
CA ASP A 141 -20.50 4.01 17.48
C ASP A 141 -20.48 2.48 17.67
N ASP A 142 -19.76 2.00 18.68
CA ASP A 142 -19.67 0.60 19.07
C ASP A 142 -19.32 -0.32 17.87
N THR A 143 -18.30 0.06 17.12
CA THR A 143 -17.79 -0.73 15.98
C THR A 143 -16.33 -1.13 16.20
N TYR A 144 -15.83 -2.05 15.37
CA TYR A 144 -14.43 -2.47 15.45
C TYR A 144 -13.77 -2.39 14.08
N CYS A 145 -12.48 -1.99 14.07
CA CYS A 145 -11.63 -2.19 12.90
C CYS A 145 -10.77 -3.44 13.13
N LEU A 146 -10.81 -4.37 12.19
CA LEU A 146 -9.96 -5.55 12.18
C LEU A 146 -8.89 -5.35 11.12
N LEU A 147 -7.64 -5.09 11.57
CA LEU A 147 -6.52 -4.73 10.71
C LEU A 147 -5.53 -5.90 10.63
N TYR A 148 -5.15 -6.25 9.42
CA TYR A 148 -4.07 -7.18 9.09
C TYR A 148 -2.86 -6.40 8.62
N THR A 149 -1.77 -6.52 9.35
CA THR A 149 -0.48 -5.91 8.99
C THR A 149 0.51 -6.97 8.60
N PHE A 150 1.26 -6.75 7.53
CA PHE A 150 2.21 -7.73 7.02
C PHE A 150 3.45 -7.07 6.40
N GLN A 151 4.56 -7.81 6.45
CA GLN A 151 5.78 -7.49 5.71
C GLN A 151 5.61 -7.91 4.24
N HIS A 152 6.02 -7.05 3.31
CA HIS A 152 5.65 -7.18 1.90
C HIS A 152 6.29 -8.39 1.16
N SER A 153 7.26 -9.09 1.77
CA SER A 153 7.84 -10.31 1.18
C SER A 153 6.91 -11.53 1.22
N ILE A 154 5.91 -11.54 2.11
CA ILE A 154 4.97 -12.67 2.26
C ILE A 154 3.59 -12.42 1.64
N SER A 155 3.26 -11.18 1.33
CA SER A 155 1.94 -10.79 0.83
C SER A 155 2.02 -9.50 0.04
N ASP A 156 1.09 -9.30 -0.89
CA ASP A 156 0.86 -8.04 -1.60
C ASP A 156 -0.51 -7.44 -1.24
N GLY A 157 -0.83 -6.26 -1.80
CA GLY A 157 -2.07 -5.58 -1.49
C GLY A 157 -3.31 -6.41 -1.83
N ARG A 158 -3.32 -7.13 -2.95
CA ARG A 158 -4.44 -7.98 -3.34
C ARG A 158 -4.59 -9.20 -2.43
N SER A 159 -3.48 -9.84 -2.07
CA SER A 159 -3.47 -10.95 -1.12
C SER A 159 -3.91 -10.52 0.27
N GLY A 160 -3.49 -9.33 0.73
CA GLY A 160 -3.92 -8.78 2.01
C GLY A 160 -5.40 -8.45 2.05
N MET A 161 -5.96 -7.91 0.95
CA MET A 161 -7.40 -7.69 0.84
C MET A 161 -8.17 -9.01 0.89
N MET A 162 -7.73 -10.02 0.11
CA MET A 162 -8.32 -11.36 0.14
C MET A 162 -8.24 -12.01 1.53
N PHE A 163 -7.13 -11.81 2.27
CA PHE A 163 -7.04 -12.26 3.65
C PHE A 163 -8.14 -11.64 4.52
N SER A 164 -8.35 -10.32 4.42
CA SER A 164 -9.37 -9.62 5.20
C SER A 164 -10.79 -10.06 4.83
N GLU A 165 -11.07 -10.28 3.53
CA GLU A 165 -12.35 -10.80 3.05
C GLU A 165 -12.65 -12.19 3.63
N LEU A 166 -11.69 -13.11 3.47
CA LEU A 166 -11.83 -14.50 3.94
C LEU A 166 -11.89 -14.58 5.47
N LEU A 167 -11.19 -13.71 6.18
CA LEU A 167 -11.25 -13.64 7.64
C LEU A 167 -12.67 -13.30 8.12
N VAL A 168 -13.27 -12.25 7.55
CA VAL A 168 -14.66 -11.86 7.91
C VAL A 168 -15.67 -12.93 7.50
N GLU A 169 -15.49 -13.51 6.33
CA GLU A 169 -16.36 -14.63 5.87
C GLU A 169 -16.27 -15.81 6.82
N ARG A 170 -15.04 -16.21 7.21
CA ARG A 170 -14.85 -17.34 8.11
C ARG A 170 -15.34 -17.05 9.52
N LEU A 171 -15.15 -15.83 10.03
CA LEU A 171 -15.73 -15.42 11.31
C LEU A 171 -17.26 -15.53 11.31
N ASN A 172 -17.91 -15.07 10.24
CA ASN A 172 -19.36 -15.22 10.09
C ASN A 172 -19.78 -16.70 10.01
N HIS A 173 -18.97 -17.53 9.34
CA HIS A 173 -19.23 -18.97 9.32
C HIS A 173 -19.13 -19.59 10.73
N GLU A 174 -18.08 -19.25 11.51
CA GLU A 174 -17.87 -19.78 12.85
C GLU A 174 -18.96 -19.35 13.86
N ILE A 175 -19.52 -18.16 13.70
CA ILE A 175 -20.62 -17.68 14.52
C ILE A 175 -21.88 -18.53 14.26
N ASN A 176 -22.16 -18.85 13.00
CA ASN A 176 -23.36 -19.61 12.60
C ASN A 176 -23.18 -21.13 12.73
N ASN A 177 -21.94 -21.62 12.68
CA ASN A 177 -21.59 -23.04 12.74
C ASN A 177 -20.38 -23.22 13.66
N PRO A 178 -20.55 -23.11 14.98
CA PRO A 178 -19.40 -23.15 15.91
C PRO A 178 -18.64 -24.47 15.81
N THR A 179 -17.37 -24.38 15.53
CA THR A 179 -16.46 -25.54 15.61
C THR A 179 -16.17 -25.88 17.07
N PRO A 180 -15.89 -27.17 17.40
CA PRO A 180 -15.47 -27.53 18.74
C PRO A 180 -14.31 -26.66 19.22
N LYS A 181 -14.42 -26.11 20.41
CA LYS A 181 -13.36 -25.25 21.00
C LYS A 181 -12.08 -26.05 21.17
N SER A 182 -10.98 -25.51 20.68
CA SER A 182 -9.64 -26.03 20.95
C SER A 182 -9.34 -25.98 22.46
N SER A 183 -8.62 -26.95 22.98
CA SER A 183 -8.09 -26.93 24.33
C SER A 183 -7.05 -25.81 24.55
N ASN A 184 -6.41 -25.36 23.47
CA ASN A 184 -5.50 -24.22 23.48
C ASN A 184 -5.80 -23.30 22.29
N PRO A 185 -6.75 -22.37 22.42
CA PRO A 185 -7.14 -21.48 21.32
C PRO A 185 -6.03 -20.48 20.94
N ALA A 186 -5.07 -20.24 21.82
CA ALA A 186 -3.98 -19.30 21.57
C ALA A 186 -2.92 -19.83 20.60
N THR A 187 -2.88 -21.14 20.33
CA THR A 187 -1.88 -21.73 19.44
C THR A 187 -2.55 -22.42 18.27
N ILE A 188 -2.22 -22.00 17.05
CA ILE A 188 -2.74 -22.59 15.83
C ILE A 188 -1.66 -23.33 15.04
N PRO A 189 -2.00 -24.46 14.37
CA PRO A 189 -1.06 -25.21 13.56
C PRO A 189 -0.74 -24.46 12.25
N THR A 190 0.47 -24.65 11.75
CA THR A 190 0.89 -24.14 10.44
C THR A 190 0.54 -25.11 9.31
N SER A 191 0.41 -24.57 8.09
CA SER A 191 0.20 -25.38 6.89
C SER A 191 1.49 -26.09 6.48
N ASN A 192 1.40 -27.36 6.07
CA ASN A 192 2.50 -28.12 5.47
C ASN A 192 2.57 -28.01 3.95
N GLU A 193 1.58 -27.35 3.35
CA GLU A 193 1.50 -27.14 1.91
C GLU A 193 2.70 -26.31 1.40
N PRO A 194 3.16 -26.56 0.16
CA PRO A 194 4.21 -25.77 -0.45
C PRO A 194 3.77 -24.32 -0.65
N LEU A 195 4.73 -23.40 -0.62
CA LEU A 195 4.46 -22.03 -1.02
C LEU A 195 4.06 -21.96 -2.50
N PRO A 196 3.17 -21.04 -2.87
CA PRO A 196 2.91 -20.77 -4.29
C PRO A 196 4.22 -20.49 -5.04
N PRO A 197 4.29 -20.86 -6.33
CA PRO A 197 5.43 -20.51 -7.16
C PRO A 197 5.65 -19.00 -7.20
N SER A 198 6.91 -18.56 -7.24
CA SER A 198 7.25 -17.14 -7.38
C SER A 198 6.82 -16.56 -8.73
N LEU A 199 6.88 -15.24 -8.86
CA LEU A 199 6.56 -14.56 -10.12
C LEU A 199 7.43 -15.08 -11.27
N GLU A 200 8.72 -15.24 -11.01
CA GLU A 200 9.71 -15.69 -11.99
C GLU A 200 9.50 -17.15 -12.45
N GLN A 201 8.80 -17.95 -11.63
CA GLN A 201 8.39 -19.31 -12.00
C GLN A 201 7.08 -19.35 -12.77
N ARG A 202 6.24 -18.31 -12.63
CA ARG A 202 4.91 -18.22 -13.28
C ARG A 202 4.92 -17.49 -14.61
N ALA A 203 5.88 -16.58 -14.79
CA ALA A 203 5.97 -15.74 -15.97
C ALA A 203 7.40 -15.65 -16.49
N ASP A 204 7.55 -15.50 -17.79
CA ASP A 204 8.86 -15.22 -18.39
C ASP A 204 9.24 -13.77 -18.13
N CYS A 205 10.07 -13.56 -17.12
CA CYS A 205 10.58 -12.26 -16.73
C CYS A 205 11.95 -11.94 -17.38
N ARG A 206 12.47 -12.78 -18.28
CA ARG A 206 13.81 -12.57 -18.88
C ARG A 206 13.82 -11.28 -19.69
N PRO A 207 14.72 -10.32 -19.36
CA PRO A 207 14.86 -9.11 -20.14
C PRO A 207 15.33 -9.40 -21.56
N SER A 208 14.77 -8.71 -22.53
CA SER A 208 15.26 -8.72 -23.89
C SER A 208 16.65 -8.07 -23.98
N THR A 209 17.42 -8.43 -25.02
CA THR A 209 18.74 -7.82 -25.27
C THR A 209 18.64 -6.29 -25.41
N THR A 210 17.54 -5.80 -25.98
CA THR A 210 17.28 -4.36 -26.10
C THR A 210 17.03 -3.70 -24.76
N THR A 211 16.29 -4.36 -23.86
CA THR A 211 16.07 -3.87 -22.48
C THR A 211 17.37 -3.85 -21.71
N LEU A 212 18.18 -4.92 -21.78
CA LEU A 212 19.49 -4.98 -21.14
C LEU A 212 20.45 -3.90 -21.66
N LEU A 213 20.54 -3.74 -22.98
CA LEU A 213 21.41 -2.72 -23.60
C LEU A 213 20.99 -1.32 -23.17
N LYS A 214 19.69 -1.03 -23.16
CA LYS A 214 19.14 0.26 -22.72
C LYS A 214 19.54 0.56 -21.26
N GLU A 215 19.28 -0.40 -20.35
CA GLU A 215 19.59 -0.23 -18.93
C GLU A 215 21.09 -0.14 -18.68
N PHE A 216 21.89 -0.94 -19.37
CA PHE A 216 23.36 -0.88 -19.30
C PHE A 216 23.88 0.49 -19.77
N THR A 217 23.38 1.00 -20.91
CA THR A 217 23.74 2.30 -21.45
C THR A 217 23.36 3.43 -20.47
N MET A 218 22.14 3.40 -19.96
CA MET A 218 21.65 4.42 -19.03
C MET A 218 22.37 4.41 -17.69
N GLN A 219 22.78 3.24 -17.18
CA GLN A 219 23.39 3.15 -15.86
C GLN A 219 24.91 3.26 -15.86
N LEU A 220 25.61 2.75 -16.87
CA LEU A 220 27.05 2.64 -16.92
C LEU A 220 27.73 3.58 -17.89
N LEU A 221 27.13 3.88 -19.05
CA LEU A 221 27.78 4.67 -20.09
C LEU A 221 27.39 6.15 -20.07
N LEU A 222 26.26 6.52 -19.51
CA LEU A 222 25.91 7.94 -19.41
C LEU A 222 26.66 8.61 -18.26
N PRO A 223 27.46 9.67 -18.54
CA PRO A 223 28.07 10.49 -17.48
C PRO A 223 26.99 11.09 -16.57
N GLY A 224 27.29 11.15 -15.26
CA GLY A 224 26.35 11.64 -14.26
C GLY A 224 25.72 13.02 -14.55
N PRO A 225 26.47 14.01 -15.07
CA PRO A 225 25.91 15.31 -15.48
C PRO A 225 24.88 15.19 -16.60
N LEU A 226 25.15 14.37 -17.62
CA LEU A 226 24.25 14.16 -18.76
C LEU A 226 23.00 13.39 -18.34
N LYS A 227 23.17 12.41 -17.46
CA LYS A 227 22.03 11.68 -16.85
C LYS A 227 21.10 12.63 -16.10
N ARG A 228 21.67 13.50 -15.23
CA ARG A 228 20.91 14.53 -14.51
C ARG A 228 20.21 15.54 -15.43
N MET A 229 20.78 15.84 -16.58
CA MET A 229 20.16 16.73 -17.57
C MET A 229 18.99 16.06 -18.30
N LEU A 230 19.04 14.73 -18.50
CA LEU A 230 17.97 13.93 -19.13
C LEU A 230 16.87 13.54 -18.13
N GLU A 231 17.15 13.57 -16.83
CA GLU A 231 16.17 13.36 -15.79
C GLU A 231 15.24 14.58 -15.69
N SER A 232 13.96 14.38 -15.96
CA SER A 232 12.97 15.45 -15.79
C SER A 232 12.90 15.86 -14.33
N LYS A 233 13.03 17.15 -14.08
CA LYS A 233 12.84 17.71 -12.74
C LYS A 233 11.34 17.67 -12.40
N TYR A 234 11.02 17.20 -11.23
CA TYR A 234 9.65 17.18 -10.68
C TYR A 234 9.68 17.57 -9.21
N TRP A 235 8.56 18.07 -8.73
CA TRP A 235 8.43 18.34 -7.30
C TRP A 235 8.21 17.02 -6.55
N ALA A 236 8.96 16.79 -5.49
CA ALA A 236 8.89 15.57 -4.68
C ALA A 236 8.88 15.86 -3.18
N GLY A 237 8.13 16.91 -2.78
CA GLY A 237 8.06 17.42 -1.43
C GLY A 237 8.88 18.70 -1.26
N ASP A 238 8.67 19.38 -0.13
CA ASP A 238 9.34 20.65 0.19
C ASP A 238 10.76 20.41 0.72
N ILE A 239 10.98 19.28 1.37
CA ILE A 239 12.22 18.89 2.02
C ILE A 239 12.76 17.61 1.39
N ASP A 240 14.05 17.61 1.07
CA ASP A 240 14.71 16.43 0.51
C ASP A 240 14.68 15.25 1.48
N ALA A 241 14.49 14.05 0.93
CA ALA A 241 14.55 12.83 1.71
C ALA A 241 15.96 12.60 2.25
N SER A 242 16.06 12.07 3.47
CA SER A 242 17.32 11.68 4.09
C SER A 242 17.35 10.19 4.37
N ALA A 243 18.41 9.52 3.90
CA ALA A 243 18.64 8.11 4.22
C ALA A 243 18.97 7.85 5.69
N LYS A 244 19.36 8.87 6.43
CA LYS A 244 19.85 8.77 7.81
C LYS A 244 18.82 9.19 8.87
N ALA A 245 17.72 9.80 8.48
CA ALA A 245 16.70 10.23 9.42
C ALA A 245 15.86 9.01 9.86
N PRO A 246 15.39 8.98 11.11
CA PRO A 246 14.39 8.02 11.50
C PRO A 246 13.15 8.21 10.62
N HIS A 247 12.70 7.12 9.98
CA HIS A 247 11.56 7.16 9.07
C HIS A 247 10.26 7.08 9.88
N GLU A 248 9.58 8.22 10.00
CA GLU A 248 8.28 8.33 10.66
C GLU A 248 7.21 8.57 9.59
N THR A 249 6.34 7.58 9.42
CA THR A 249 5.20 7.68 8.52
C THR A 249 4.07 8.43 9.20
N LEU A 250 3.63 9.52 8.60
CA LEU A 250 2.40 10.21 8.92
C LEU A 250 1.31 9.80 7.92
N ALA A 251 0.05 9.88 8.35
CA ALA A 251 -1.08 9.51 7.54
C ALA A 251 -2.22 10.52 7.62
N SER A 252 -3.07 10.51 6.60
CA SER A 252 -4.43 11.02 6.63
C SER A 252 -5.39 9.96 6.10
N TYR A 253 -6.65 10.05 6.52
CA TYR A 253 -7.67 9.07 6.22
C TYR A 253 -8.98 9.80 5.89
N LEU A 254 -9.69 9.31 4.87
CA LEU A 254 -10.98 9.83 4.47
C LEU A 254 -11.86 8.71 3.93
N ALA A 255 -13.02 8.51 4.54
CA ALA A 255 -14.09 7.69 4.00
C ALA A 255 -15.17 8.58 3.37
N LEU A 256 -15.51 8.33 2.11
CA LEU A 256 -16.61 9.01 1.46
C LEU A 256 -17.94 8.39 1.91
N THR A 257 -19.02 9.16 1.86
CA THR A 257 -20.36 8.60 2.03
C THR A 257 -20.70 7.66 0.86
N GLN A 258 -21.70 6.82 1.04
CA GLN A 258 -22.18 5.95 -0.04
C GLN A 258 -22.73 6.79 -1.21
N GLU A 259 -23.38 7.91 -0.92
CA GLU A 259 -23.92 8.82 -1.96
C GLU A 259 -22.80 9.48 -2.76
N GLU A 260 -21.77 9.99 -2.10
CA GLU A 260 -20.59 10.56 -2.76
C GLU A 260 -19.88 9.52 -3.62
N THR A 261 -19.70 8.31 -3.08
CA THR A 261 -19.10 7.21 -3.83
C THR A 261 -19.92 6.87 -5.07
N LYS A 262 -21.26 6.79 -4.95
CA LYS A 262 -22.16 6.56 -6.08
C LYS A 262 -22.05 7.66 -7.15
N LYS A 263 -22.00 8.94 -6.73
CA LYS A 263 -21.83 10.09 -7.65
C LYS A 263 -20.52 9.96 -8.44
N ILE A 264 -19.40 9.69 -7.77
CA ILE A 264 -18.08 9.54 -8.40
C ILE A 264 -18.06 8.34 -9.37
N VAL A 265 -18.63 7.20 -8.97
CA VAL A 265 -18.75 6.02 -9.84
C VAL A 265 -19.61 6.29 -11.07
N ALA A 266 -20.72 7.01 -10.91
CA ALA A 266 -21.60 7.40 -12.01
C ALA A 266 -20.87 8.35 -12.99
N ALA A 267 -20.19 9.36 -12.47
CA ALA A 267 -19.38 10.28 -13.29
C ALA A 267 -18.29 9.55 -14.09
N ALA A 268 -17.57 8.62 -13.44
CA ALA A 268 -16.58 7.81 -14.13
C ALA A 268 -17.19 7.04 -15.32
N LYS A 269 -18.37 6.45 -15.14
CA LYS A 269 -19.09 5.74 -16.20
C LYS A 269 -19.54 6.68 -17.32
N THR A 270 -20.10 7.84 -16.99
CA THR A 270 -20.56 8.86 -17.96
C THR A 270 -19.40 9.33 -18.84
N HIS A 271 -18.25 9.59 -18.23
CA HIS A 271 -17.04 10.03 -18.93
C HIS A 271 -16.19 8.87 -19.49
N LYS A 272 -16.71 7.62 -19.47
CA LYS A 272 -16.02 6.41 -20.01
C LYS A 272 -14.62 6.21 -19.41
N THR A 273 -14.49 6.43 -18.13
CA THR A 273 -13.24 6.33 -17.38
C THR A 273 -13.39 5.50 -16.11
N THR A 274 -12.45 5.57 -15.18
CA THR A 274 -12.45 4.78 -13.94
C THR A 274 -12.30 5.66 -12.72
N VAL A 275 -12.77 5.21 -11.55
CA VAL A 275 -12.54 5.88 -10.28
C VAL A 275 -11.03 6.03 -10.01
N ASN A 276 -10.21 5.08 -10.45
CA ASN A 276 -8.75 5.16 -10.27
C ASN A 276 -8.13 6.36 -11.00
N THR A 277 -8.57 6.63 -12.21
CA THR A 277 -8.08 7.77 -13.01
C THR A 277 -8.61 9.09 -12.47
N MET A 278 -9.85 9.12 -11.97
CA MET A 278 -10.39 10.31 -11.27
C MET A 278 -9.60 10.64 -10.00
N LEU A 279 -9.24 9.63 -9.19
CA LEU A 279 -8.38 9.81 -8.02
C LEU A 279 -7.03 10.42 -8.40
N PHE A 280 -6.45 9.94 -9.50
CA PHE A 280 -5.21 10.48 -10.05
C PHE A 280 -5.36 11.96 -10.40
N SER A 281 -6.34 12.32 -11.23
CA SER A 281 -6.57 13.70 -11.66
C SER A 281 -6.88 14.64 -10.50
N ALA A 282 -7.68 14.17 -9.54
CA ALA A 282 -7.97 14.92 -8.31
C ALA A 282 -6.71 15.20 -7.49
N SER A 283 -5.82 14.21 -7.37
CA SER A 283 -4.56 14.41 -6.65
C SER A 283 -3.64 15.43 -7.33
N MET A 284 -3.58 15.42 -8.68
CA MET A 284 -2.83 16.41 -9.45
C MET A 284 -3.32 17.83 -9.15
N PHE A 285 -4.64 18.03 -9.23
CA PHE A 285 -5.25 19.33 -8.97
C PHE A 285 -5.06 19.76 -7.51
N ALA A 286 -5.28 18.86 -6.56
CA ALA A 286 -5.09 19.13 -5.13
C ALA A 286 -3.65 19.51 -4.80
N LEU A 287 -2.67 18.75 -5.30
CA LEU A 287 -1.26 19.03 -5.04
C LEU A 287 -0.83 20.36 -5.69
N LYS A 288 -1.27 20.62 -6.91
CA LYS A 288 -0.94 21.89 -7.57
C LYS A 288 -1.56 23.07 -6.81
N SER A 289 -2.80 22.96 -6.35
CA SER A 289 -3.47 24.04 -5.63
C SER A 289 -2.85 24.31 -4.24
N LEU A 290 -2.42 23.26 -3.54
CA LEU A 290 -1.91 23.37 -2.16
C LEU A 290 -0.41 23.67 -2.08
N PHE A 291 0.39 23.19 -3.02
CA PHE A 291 1.84 23.26 -2.92
C PHE A 291 2.53 24.04 -4.04
N LEU A 292 1.91 24.21 -5.20
CA LEU A 292 2.57 24.78 -6.38
C LEU A 292 1.94 26.08 -6.88
N SER A 293 0.80 26.51 -6.35
CA SER A 293 0.11 27.73 -6.79
C SER A 293 0.63 29.02 -6.16
N ASP A 294 1.42 28.92 -5.10
CA ASP A 294 1.96 30.10 -4.40
C ASP A 294 3.24 30.59 -5.10
N THR A 295 3.06 31.43 -6.13
CA THR A 295 4.16 32.03 -6.91
C THR A 295 4.80 33.24 -6.20
N SER A 296 4.32 33.63 -5.01
CA SER A 296 4.74 34.86 -4.32
C SER A 296 6.13 34.76 -3.63
N ASN A 297 6.66 33.55 -3.41
CA ASN A 297 7.98 33.35 -2.80
C ASN A 297 9.01 32.75 -3.80
N LYS A 298 9.18 33.41 -4.96
CA LYS A 298 10.25 33.06 -5.90
C LYS A 298 11.59 33.62 -5.43
N THR A 299 12.26 32.98 -4.46
CA THR A 299 13.67 33.24 -4.16
C THR A 299 14.65 32.35 -4.94
N ASN A 300 14.15 31.41 -5.77
CA ASN A 300 15.04 30.58 -6.59
C ASN A 300 14.39 30.23 -7.95
N PRO A 301 14.78 30.94 -9.05
CA PRO A 301 14.20 30.73 -10.39
C PRO A 301 14.71 29.45 -11.09
N SER A 302 15.54 28.61 -10.46
CA SER A 302 16.16 27.46 -11.12
C SER A 302 15.39 26.14 -10.99
N THR A 303 14.24 26.11 -10.31
CA THR A 303 13.46 24.89 -10.15
C THR A 303 12.19 24.94 -10.98
N THR A 304 12.13 24.18 -12.07
CA THR A 304 10.91 23.84 -12.83
C THR A 304 10.01 22.98 -11.93
N LYS A 305 9.42 23.58 -10.87
CA LYS A 305 8.50 22.91 -9.92
C LYS A 305 7.11 22.64 -10.49
N ASP A 306 6.91 22.85 -11.79
CA ASP A 306 5.59 22.68 -12.42
C ASP A 306 5.31 21.25 -12.90
N MET A 307 6.28 20.36 -12.81
CA MET A 307 6.09 18.95 -13.18
C MET A 307 5.85 18.09 -11.94
N LEU A 308 4.82 17.26 -12.02
CA LEU A 308 4.52 16.20 -11.06
C LEU A 308 4.82 14.84 -11.71
N SER A 309 5.43 13.94 -10.95
CA SER A 309 5.73 12.58 -11.39
C SER A 309 4.88 11.59 -10.60
N PHE A 310 4.37 10.59 -11.27
CA PHE A 310 3.44 9.62 -10.71
C PHE A 310 3.89 8.20 -10.94
N SER A 311 3.70 7.35 -9.94
CA SER A 311 3.77 5.90 -10.10
C SER A 311 2.48 5.27 -9.61
N THR A 312 2.10 4.15 -10.22
CA THR A 312 0.97 3.35 -9.77
C THR A 312 1.39 1.91 -9.60
N ALA A 313 0.90 1.27 -8.53
CA ALA A 313 1.05 -0.15 -8.36
C ALA A 313 0.08 -0.87 -9.31
N VAL A 314 0.64 -1.60 -10.25
CA VAL A 314 -0.09 -2.55 -11.07
C VAL A 314 0.23 -3.94 -10.54
N ALA A 315 -0.67 -4.91 -10.68
CA ALA A 315 -0.58 -6.26 -10.07
C ALA A 315 0.80 -6.98 -10.19
N LEU A 316 1.70 -6.49 -11.02
CA LEU A 316 3.03 -7.05 -11.22
C LEU A 316 4.16 -6.04 -10.97
N ARG A 317 3.89 -4.71 -10.93
CA ARG A 317 4.94 -3.69 -10.85
C ARG A 317 4.38 -2.27 -10.63
N ASN A 318 5.28 -1.37 -10.15
CA ASN A 318 5.06 0.07 -10.24
C ASN A 318 5.25 0.58 -11.66
N MET A 319 4.31 1.35 -12.15
CA MET A 319 4.36 2.02 -13.42
C MET A 319 4.59 3.52 -13.19
N ASN A 320 5.69 4.05 -13.70
CA ASN A 320 5.97 5.48 -13.66
C ASN A 320 5.35 6.14 -14.89
N VAL A 321 4.46 7.08 -14.66
CA VAL A 321 3.84 7.90 -15.71
C VAL A 321 4.30 9.33 -15.50
N LYS A 322 5.04 9.87 -16.47
CA LYS A 322 5.34 11.30 -16.51
C LYS A 322 4.21 11.99 -17.24
N VAL A 323 3.57 12.91 -16.56
CA VAL A 323 2.39 13.60 -17.09
C VAL A 323 2.64 15.09 -16.98
N GLU A 324 2.53 15.78 -18.13
CA GLU A 324 2.41 17.23 -18.14
C GLU A 324 1.07 17.62 -17.54
N PHE A 325 1.08 18.64 -16.69
CA PHE A 325 -0.14 19.12 -16.08
C PHE A 325 -1.07 19.69 -17.14
N GLN A 326 -2.27 19.14 -17.26
CA GLN A 326 -3.34 19.67 -18.08
C GLN A 326 -4.32 20.47 -17.24
N THR A 327 -4.88 21.51 -17.82
CA THR A 327 -5.87 22.35 -17.15
C THR A 327 -7.25 21.72 -17.10
N SER A 328 -7.53 20.71 -17.95
CA SER A 328 -8.77 19.95 -17.98
C SER A 328 -8.69 18.70 -17.10
N PHE A 329 -9.62 18.53 -16.18
CA PHE A 329 -9.71 17.34 -15.32
C PHE A 329 -9.92 16.07 -16.13
N TRP A 330 -10.91 16.06 -17.00
CA TRP A 330 -11.24 14.88 -17.83
C TRP A 330 -10.17 14.59 -18.89
N GLY A 331 -9.52 15.62 -19.43
CA GLY A 331 -8.38 15.44 -20.33
C GLY A 331 -7.21 14.74 -19.64
N LEU A 332 -6.89 15.13 -18.40
CA LEU A 332 -5.86 14.51 -17.60
C LEU A 332 -6.22 13.07 -17.23
N ASP A 333 -7.48 12.83 -16.86
CA ASP A 333 -8.04 11.53 -16.53
C ASP A 333 -7.91 10.53 -17.67
N HIS A 334 -8.35 10.90 -18.87
CA HIS A 334 -8.24 10.04 -20.06
C HIS A 334 -6.80 9.74 -20.47
N MET A 335 -5.92 10.73 -20.39
CA MET A 335 -4.49 10.53 -20.68
C MET A 335 -3.83 9.53 -19.73
N TYR A 336 -4.11 9.62 -18.43
CA TYR A 336 -3.61 8.66 -17.44
C TYR A 336 -4.21 7.28 -17.67
N GLY A 337 -5.52 7.19 -17.91
CA GLY A 337 -6.20 5.93 -18.23
C GLY A 337 -5.62 5.24 -19.47
N ALA A 338 -5.37 5.96 -20.54
CA ALA A 338 -4.74 5.44 -21.75
C ALA A 338 -3.33 4.88 -21.47
N SER A 339 -2.55 5.56 -20.62
CA SER A 339 -1.22 5.10 -20.21
C SER A 339 -1.27 3.79 -19.44
N ILE A 340 -2.23 3.65 -18.51
CA ILE A 340 -2.44 2.39 -17.76
C ILE A 340 -2.83 1.25 -18.71
N VAL A 341 -3.81 1.48 -19.59
CA VAL A 341 -4.28 0.49 -20.57
C VAL A 341 -3.12 0.03 -21.45
N LYS A 342 -2.34 0.98 -21.98
CA LYS A 342 -1.16 0.66 -22.80
C LYS A 342 -0.17 -0.24 -22.06
N ALA A 343 0.13 0.06 -20.80
CA ALA A 343 1.10 -0.71 -20.02
C ALA A 343 0.56 -2.08 -19.58
N THR A 344 -0.72 -2.18 -19.23
CA THR A 344 -1.26 -3.38 -18.54
C THR A 344 -2.07 -4.29 -19.46
N GLN A 345 -2.69 -3.75 -20.51
CA GLN A 345 -3.60 -4.52 -21.37
C GLN A 345 -2.99 -4.89 -22.71
N THR A 346 -1.92 -4.22 -23.15
CA THR A 346 -1.22 -4.62 -24.37
C THR A 346 -0.18 -5.72 -24.11
N PRO A 347 0.01 -6.68 -25.05
CA PRO A 347 1.07 -7.69 -24.93
C PRO A 347 2.46 -7.07 -24.74
N LYS A 348 2.76 -6.00 -25.48
CA LYS A 348 4.02 -5.26 -25.39
C LYS A 348 4.22 -4.63 -24.00
N GLY A 349 3.22 -3.91 -23.49
CA GLY A 349 3.32 -3.29 -22.17
C GLY A 349 3.48 -4.30 -21.06
N ARG A 350 2.73 -5.41 -21.08
CA ARG A 350 2.89 -6.51 -20.12
C ARG A 350 4.29 -7.11 -20.17
N LYS A 351 4.81 -7.36 -21.37
CA LYS A 351 6.16 -7.86 -21.55
C LYS A 351 7.20 -6.90 -20.97
N GLU A 352 7.12 -5.62 -21.29
CA GLU A 352 8.01 -4.58 -20.74
C GLU A 352 7.98 -4.55 -19.20
N LEU A 353 6.80 -4.69 -18.58
CA LEU A 353 6.66 -4.78 -17.13
C LEU A 353 7.40 -6.00 -16.55
N LEU A 354 7.23 -7.18 -17.15
CA LEU A 354 7.89 -8.41 -16.70
C LEU A 354 9.41 -8.36 -16.91
N GLU A 355 9.89 -7.88 -18.06
CA GLU A 355 11.31 -7.72 -18.36
C GLU A 355 12.02 -6.85 -17.32
N HIS A 356 11.38 -5.78 -16.88
CA HIS A 356 11.98 -4.95 -15.83
C HIS A 356 12.06 -5.67 -14.47
N MET A 357 11.07 -6.50 -14.13
CA MET A 357 11.17 -7.34 -12.93
C MET A 357 12.34 -8.33 -13.04
N GLY A 358 12.58 -8.84 -14.24
CA GLY A 358 13.70 -9.73 -14.53
C GLY A 358 15.08 -9.09 -14.39
N LEU A 359 15.18 -7.76 -14.44
CA LEU A 359 16.44 -7.06 -14.17
C LEU A 359 16.99 -7.33 -12.75
N LEU A 360 16.11 -7.67 -11.81
CA LEU A 360 16.52 -8.04 -10.44
C LEU A 360 17.45 -9.29 -10.41
N GLU A 361 17.40 -10.15 -11.43
CA GLU A 361 18.30 -11.31 -11.54
C GLU A 361 19.77 -10.91 -11.68
N TYR A 362 20.04 -9.72 -12.21
CA TYR A 362 21.39 -9.21 -12.46
C TYR A 362 21.98 -8.46 -11.26
N LEU A 363 21.23 -8.31 -10.16
CA LEU A 363 21.79 -7.77 -8.93
C LEU A 363 22.78 -8.74 -8.30
N PRO A 364 23.87 -8.25 -7.67
CA PRO A 364 24.86 -9.10 -7.04
C PRO A 364 24.23 -10.03 -6.00
N LYS A 365 24.64 -11.29 -6.01
CA LYS A 365 24.16 -12.32 -5.08
C LYS A 365 25.17 -12.53 -3.93
N THR A 366 25.67 -11.43 -3.37
CA THR A 366 26.54 -11.43 -2.20
C THR A 366 25.78 -10.94 -0.97
N GLN A 367 26.35 -11.17 0.21
CA GLN A 367 25.77 -10.73 1.48
C GLN A 367 25.65 -9.19 1.52
N GLY A 368 24.48 -8.66 1.86
CA GLY A 368 24.22 -7.22 1.97
C GLY A 368 24.07 -6.49 0.63
N ALA A 369 24.37 -7.10 -0.51
CA ALA A 369 24.38 -6.39 -1.80
C ALA A 369 23.02 -5.81 -2.22
N TRP A 370 21.93 -6.42 -1.80
CA TRP A 370 20.59 -5.92 -2.09
C TRP A 370 20.24 -4.71 -1.22
N GLU A 371 20.67 -4.74 0.02
CA GLU A 371 20.56 -3.63 0.96
C GLU A 371 21.41 -2.43 0.49
N ASP A 372 22.63 -2.69 0.08
CA ASP A 372 23.52 -1.67 -0.51
C ASP A 372 22.91 -1.07 -1.78
N PHE A 373 22.34 -1.90 -2.65
CA PHE A 373 21.62 -1.44 -3.84
C PHE A 373 20.47 -0.49 -3.48
N MET A 374 19.67 -0.81 -2.45
CA MET A 374 18.60 0.08 -2.00
C MET A 374 19.12 1.42 -1.53
N VAL A 375 20.18 1.42 -0.71
CA VAL A 375 20.82 2.65 -0.20
C VAL A 375 21.44 3.45 -1.35
N ASP A 376 22.05 2.80 -2.33
CA ASP A 376 22.66 3.47 -3.48
C ASP A 376 21.64 4.04 -4.45
N GLN A 377 20.46 3.39 -4.61
CA GLN A 377 19.35 4.00 -5.34
C GLN A 377 18.93 5.32 -4.70
N PHE A 378 18.80 5.35 -3.37
CA PHE A 378 18.48 6.56 -2.63
C PHE A 378 19.44 7.72 -2.94
N LYS A 379 20.77 7.45 -2.92
CA LYS A 379 21.80 8.47 -3.19
C LYS A 379 21.77 9.02 -4.61
N LYS A 380 21.26 8.27 -5.56
CA LYS A 380 21.18 8.63 -6.99
C LYS A 380 19.95 9.48 -7.33
N LEU A 381 18.93 9.49 -6.49
CA LEU A 381 17.70 10.23 -6.74
C LEU A 381 17.90 11.73 -6.54
N GLN A 382 17.44 12.54 -7.48
CA GLN A 382 17.69 13.98 -7.53
C GLN A 382 17.16 14.72 -6.30
N ASN A 383 15.97 14.33 -5.79
CA ASN A 383 15.33 14.88 -4.60
C ASN A 383 15.15 13.83 -3.50
N GLY A 384 15.96 12.76 -3.54
CA GLY A 384 15.82 11.63 -2.64
C GLY A 384 14.56 10.77 -2.84
N ARG A 385 13.73 11.07 -3.86
CA ARG A 385 12.49 10.33 -4.16
C ARG A 385 12.32 10.10 -5.65
N GLU A 386 11.75 8.95 -6.02
CA GLU A 386 11.55 8.57 -7.42
C GLU A 386 10.42 9.35 -8.10
N THR A 387 9.39 9.72 -7.33
CA THR A 387 8.18 10.37 -7.86
C THR A 387 7.56 11.32 -6.84
N THR A 388 6.66 12.18 -7.31
CA THR A 388 5.81 13.00 -6.44
C THR A 388 4.79 12.12 -5.72
N VAL A 389 4.11 11.25 -6.46
CA VAL A 389 2.98 10.47 -5.96
C VAL A 389 3.08 9.02 -6.38
N ARG A 390 2.75 8.14 -5.46
CA ARG A 390 2.51 6.72 -5.71
C ARG A 390 1.06 6.39 -5.42
N PHE A 391 0.39 5.72 -6.37
CA PHE A 391 -0.97 5.24 -6.22
C PHE A 391 -1.03 3.74 -6.01
N SER A 392 -1.86 3.31 -5.08
CA SER A 392 -2.27 1.92 -4.92
C SER A 392 -3.77 1.86 -4.69
N ASN A 393 -4.50 1.32 -5.65
CA ASN A 393 -5.94 1.14 -5.55
C ASN A 393 -6.27 -0.35 -5.63
N LEU A 394 -6.81 -0.90 -4.55
CA LEU A 394 -7.20 -2.31 -4.46
C LEU A 394 -8.53 -2.60 -5.16
N GLY A 395 -9.26 -1.54 -5.55
CA GLY A 395 -10.55 -1.66 -6.19
C GLY A 395 -11.67 -1.99 -5.20
N LYS A 396 -12.70 -2.69 -5.69
CA LYS A 396 -13.84 -3.11 -4.91
C LYS A 396 -13.55 -4.43 -4.19
N ALA A 397 -13.90 -4.49 -2.91
CA ALA A 397 -13.75 -5.62 -2.02
C ALA A 397 -15.07 -5.94 -1.33
N TRP A 398 -15.18 -7.08 -0.69
CA TRP A 398 -16.35 -7.51 0.09
C TRP A 398 -17.69 -7.38 -0.69
N ASP A 399 -17.74 -7.97 -1.88
CA ASP A 399 -18.97 -8.07 -2.70
C ASP A 399 -20.00 -9.06 -2.14
N GLN A 400 -19.81 -9.53 -0.92
CA GLN A 400 -20.72 -10.47 -0.27
C GLN A 400 -22.08 -9.80 0.05
N PRO A 401 -23.18 -10.54 -0.03
CA PRO A 401 -24.48 -10.05 0.42
C PRO A 401 -24.39 -9.58 1.87
N GLN A 402 -24.78 -8.33 2.12
CA GLN A 402 -24.72 -7.71 3.45
C GLN A 402 -25.99 -8.01 4.28
N ASP A 403 -26.93 -8.77 3.72
CA ASP A 403 -28.26 -9.04 4.29
C ASP A 403 -28.27 -10.23 5.26
N ARG A 404 -27.17 -10.49 5.94
CA ARG A 404 -27.07 -11.52 6.97
C ARG A 404 -27.68 -10.99 8.26
N GLU A 405 -28.61 -11.74 8.85
CA GLU A 405 -29.25 -11.38 10.13
C GLU A 405 -28.30 -11.51 11.32
N VAL A 406 -27.28 -12.37 11.24
CA VAL A 406 -26.34 -12.67 12.33
C VAL A 406 -24.90 -12.61 11.84
N GLY A 407 -24.05 -11.91 12.58
CA GLY A 407 -22.62 -11.87 12.35
C GLY A 407 -22.06 -10.47 12.15
N PHE A 408 -20.91 -10.40 11.46
CA PHE A 408 -20.19 -9.16 11.18
C PHE A 408 -20.60 -8.58 9.83
N LYS A 409 -21.04 -7.33 9.85
CA LYS A 409 -21.28 -6.52 8.67
C LYS A 409 -20.07 -5.64 8.38
N VAL A 410 -19.59 -5.67 7.14
CA VAL A 410 -18.54 -4.76 6.68
C VAL A 410 -19.14 -3.38 6.45
N LEU A 411 -18.59 -2.37 7.09
CA LEU A 411 -18.94 -0.96 6.86
C LEU A 411 -18.12 -0.36 5.73
N HIS A 412 -16.81 -0.42 5.84
CA HIS A 412 -15.88 0.07 4.83
C HIS A 412 -14.48 -0.52 5.04
N PRO A 413 -13.60 -0.49 4.01
CA PRO A 413 -12.23 -0.97 4.14
C PRO A 413 -11.34 0.02 4.90
N VAL A 414 -10.18 -0.48 5.34
CA VAL A 414 -9.01 0.32 5.74
C VAL A 414 -7.83 -0.17 4.92
N PHE A 415 -7.12 0.72 4.26
CA PHE A 415 -5.93 0.37 3.50
C PHE A 415 -4.87 1.46 3.60
N SER A 416 -3.68 1.10 4.05
CA SER A 416 -2.55 2.01 4.17
C SER A 416 -1.24 1.29 3.90
N GLN A 417 -0.28 2.01 3.33
CA GLN A 417 1.08 1.55 3.11
C GLN A 417 2.05 2.45 3.87
N PHE A 418 3.13 1.86 4.39
CA PHE A 418 4.25 2.63 4.91
C PHE A 418 4.76 3.62 3.85
N ALA A 419 4.97 4.87 4.24
CA ALA A 419 5.52 5.86 3.35
C ALA A 419 7.01 5.63 3.13
N SER A 420 7.36 5.04 1.99
CA SER A 420 8.76 4.81 1.65
C SER A 420 9.50 6.13 1.46
N CYS A 421 10.67 6.26 2.07
CA CYS A 421 11.47 7.48 1.95
C CYS A 421 12.06 7.72 0.55
N ILE A 422 12.14 6.67 -0.28
CA ILE A 422 12.72 6.76 -1.64
C ILE A 422 11.69 6.74 -2.75
N ASN A 423 10.47 6.26 -2.51
CA ASN A 423 9.55 6.03 -3.61
C ASN A 423 8.80 7.31 -4.01
N SER A 424 8.17 8.00 -3.07
CA SER A 424 7.34 9.18 -3.39
C SER A 424 7.20 10.13 -2.22
N ALA A 425 6.87 11.39 -2.51
CA ALA A 425 6.51 12.36 -1.48
C ALA A 425 5.17 11.99 -0.82
N PHE A 426 4.20 11.51 -1.62
CA PHE A 426 2.91 10.99 -1.15
C PHE A 426 2.64 9.59 -1.66
N THR A 427 2.11 8.72 -0.79
CA THR A 427 1.56 7.42 -1.18
C THR A 427 0.05 7.43 -0.94
N PHE A 428 -0.75 7.45 -2.00
CA PHE A 428 -2.19 7.35 -1.94
C PHE A 428 -2.63 5.90 -2.04
N ASN A 429 -3.51 5.50 -1.13
CA ASN A 429 -4.11 4.18 -1.10
C ASN A 429 -5.62 4.33 -1.17
N ALA A 430 -6.28 3.48 -1.94
CA ALA A 430 -7.72 3.48 -2.06
C ALA A 430 -8.28 2.05 -2.08
N ALA A 431 -9.44 1.88 -1.49
CA ALA A 431 -10.23 0.66 -1.57
C ALA A 431 -11.71 0.99 -1.40
N THR A 432 -12.59 0.16 -1.96
CA THR A 432 -14.04 0.35 -1.86
C THR A 432 -14.69 -0.91 -1.31
N ALA A 433 -15.54 -0.77 -0.30
CA ALA A 433 -16.40 -1.84 0.19
C ALA A 433 -17.76 -1.26 0.59
N ASN A 434 -18.81 -2.05 0.48
CA ASN A 434 -20.17 -1.61 0.83
C ASN A 434 -20.51 -0.23 0.24
N ASN A 435 -20.15 0.00 -1.03
CA ASN A 435 -20.32 1.28 -1.74
C ASN A 435 -19.69 2.50 -1.03
N THR A 436 -18.70 2.30 -0.19
CA THR A 436 -17.92 3.35 0.49
C THR A 436 -16.48 3.31 -0.02
N LEU A 437 -16.07 4.36 -0.74
CA LEU A 437 -14.68 4.57 -1.14
C LEU A 437 -13.91 5.17 0.03
N VAL A 438 -12.84 4.49 0.41
CA VAL A 438 -11.91 4.98 1.41
C VAL A 438 -10.58 5.31 0.77
N MET A 439 -10.01 6.42 1.17
CA MET A 439 -8.69 6.89 0.78
C MET A 439 -7.82 7.06 2.00
N THR A 440 -6.57 6.64 1.92
CA THR A 440 -5.52 7.07 2.84
C THR A 440 -4.38 7.70 2.05
N ASN A 441 -3.69 8.61 2.68
CA ASN A 441 -2.49 9.21 2.16
C ASN A 441 -1.41 9.13 3.21
N THR A 442 -0.24 8.61 2.84
CA THR A 442 0.91 8.51 3.74
C THR A 442 2.11 9.26 3.19
N TRP A 443 2.91 9.85 4.07
CA TRP A 443 4.14 10.55 3.76
C TRP A 443 5.13 10.45 4.91
N GLN A 444 6.41 10.65 4.61
CA GLN A 444 7.44 10.76 5.66
C GLN A 444 7.33 12.13 6.33
N LYS A 445 7.39 12.18 7.66
CA LYS A 445 7.26 13.40 8.47
C LYS A 445 8.08 14.58 7.96
N PRO A 446 9.37 14.44 7.60
CA PRO A 446 10.18 15.55 7.13
C PRO A 446 9.94 15.93 5.66
N THR A 447 8.92 15.38 4.98
CA THR A 447 8.70 15.68 3.55
C THR A 447 8.12 17.07 3.33
N PHE A 448 7.33 17.57 4.27
CA PHE A 448 6.63 18.84 4.17
C PHE A 448 6.92 19.72 5.38
N GLU A 449 6.91 21.05 5.17
CA GLU A 449 7.10 22.02 6.24
C GLU A 449 6.02 21.94 7.32
N THR A 450 4.77 21.67 6.92
CA THR A 450 3.66 21.52 7.85
C THR A 450 2.81 20.28 7.57
N ARG A 451 2.41 19.59 8.63
CA ARG A 451 1.47 18.46 8.57
C ARG A 451 0.08 18.89 8.05
N GLU A 452 -0.31 20.13 8.35
CA GLU A 452 -1.63 20.65 8.01
C GLU A 452 -1.89 20.63 6.49
N LYS A 453 -0.95 21.14 5.68
CA LYS A 453 -1.08 21.11 4.22
C LYS A 453 -1.24 19.68 3.69
N ALA A 454 -0.44 18.74 4.21
CA ALA A 454 -0.50 17.33 3.80
C ALA A 454 -1.85 16.68 4.17
N ASN A 455 -2.40 16.98 5.35
CA ASN A 455 -3.72 16.50 5.78
C ASN A 455 -4.85 17.01 4.89
N ARG A 456 -4.74 18.22 4.35
CA ARG A 456 -5.77 18.82 3.49
C ARG A 456 -5.86 18.18 2.11
N VAL A 457 -4.86 17.41 1.66
CA VAL A 457 -4.84 16.87 0.31
C VAL A 457 -6.05 15.97 0.03
N LEU A 458 -6.40 15.05 0.94
CA LEU A 458 -7.57 14.16 0.74
C LEU A 458 -8.88 14.92 0.74
N VAL A 459 -9.02 15.94 1.58
CA VAL A 459 -10.20 16.80 1.63
C VAL A 459 -10.37 17.55 0.32
N GLU A 460 -9.28 18.08 -0.21
CA GLU A 460 -9.28 18.79 -1.48
C GLU A 460 -9.56 17.85 -2.66
N MET A 461 -8.97 16.64 -2.65
CA MET A 461 -9.29 15.60 -3.65
C MET A 461 -10.78 15.25 -3.65
N ARG A 462 -11.39 15.06 -2.47
CA ARG A 462 -12.83 14.80 -2.35
C ARG A 462 -13.64 15.92 -2.97
N ARG A 463 -13.36 17.19 -2.62
CA ARG A 463 -14.04 18.36 -3.16
C ARG A 463 -13.94 18.37 -4.70
N ILE A 464 -12.74 18.24 -5.23
CA ILE A 464 -12.48 18.26 -6.69
C ILE A 464 -13.25 17.14 -7.41
N MET A 465 -13.22 15.91 -6.88
CA MET A 465 -13.94 14.78 -7.49
C MET A 465 -15.46 15.01 -7.51
N LEU A 466 -16.02 15.55 -6.45
CA LEU A 466 -17.47 15.83 -6.36
C LEU A 466 -17.88 16.96 -7.31
N GLU A 467 -17.10 18.05 -7.35
CA GLU A 467 -17.36 19.16 -8.28
C GLU A 467 -17.19 18.74 -9.74
N ALA A 468 -16.17 17.93 -10.06
CA ALA A 468 -15.98 17.40 -11.39
C ALA A 468 -17.12 16.43 -11.81
N ALA A 469 -17.66 15.67 -10.84
CA ALA A 469 -18.77 14.76 -11.10
C ALA A 469 -20.08 15.46 -11.47
N GLU A 470 -20.24 16.74 -11.15
CA GLU A 470 -21.43 17.55 -11.42
C GLU A 470 -21.31 18.37 -12.72
N LYS A 471 -20.15 18.33 -13.40
CA LYS A 471 -19.85 19.19 -14.55
C LYS A 471 -19.37 18.37 -15.74
N GLU A 472 -19.88 18.65 -16.94
CA GLU A 472 -19.34 18.06 -18.19
C GLU A 472 -17.88 18.45 -18.43
N SER A 473 -17.52 19.70 -18.09
CA SER A 473 -16.13 20.19 -18.14
C SER A 473 -15.75 20.75 -16.78
N TYR A 474 -14.58 20.38 -16.31
CA TYR A 474 -14.01 20.86 -15.07
C TYR A 474 -12.53 21.19 -15.29
N SER A 475 -12.13 22.41 -14.95
CA SER A 475 -10.79 22.92 -15.16
C SER A 475 -10.06 23.20 -13.84
N PHE A 476 -8.73 23.35 -13.91
CA PHE A 476 -7.96 23.76 -12.74
C PHE A 476 -8.34 25.14 -12.21
N ARG A 477 -8.80 26.05 -13.10
CA ARG A 477 -9.34 27.36 -12.68
C ARG A 477 -10.59 27.21 -11.84
N ASP A 478 -11.50 26.30 -12.22
CA ASP A 478 -12.71 26.00 -11.42
C ASP A 478 -12.33 25.45 -10.05
N SER A 479 -11.34 24.57 -9.99
CA SER A 479 -10.82 24.03 -8.73
C SER A 479 -10.25 25.12 -7.81
N LEU A 480 -9.52 26.08 -8.34
CA LEU A 480 -8.98 27.21 -7.55
C LEU A 480 -10.10 28.11 -7.03
N ALA A 481 -11.12 28.41 -7.83
CA ALA A 481 -12.27 29.22 -7.40
C ALA A 481 -13.02 28.56 -6.25
N GLY A 482 -13.28 27.25 -6.32
CA GLY A 482 -13.89 26.49 -5.23
C GLY A 482 -13.05 26.45 -3.94
N ALA A 483 -11.72 26.39 -4.06
CA ALA A 483 -10.83 26.43 -2.91
C ALA A 483 -10.84 27.77 -2.16
N ILE A 484 -11.06 28.88 -2.86
CA ILE A 484 -11.19 30.22 -2.27
C ILE A 484 -12.52 30.32 -1.49
N THR A 485 -13.61 29.86 -2.09
CA THR A 485 -14.94 29.86 -1.45
C THR A 485 -15.00 28.98 -0.21
N ALA A 486 -14.28 27.88 -0.17
CA ALA A 486 -14.20 26.99 0.99
C ALA A 486 -13.32 27.53 2.14
N ARG A 487 -12.56 28.61 1.91
CA ARG A 487 -11.72 29.28 2.92
C ARG A 487 -12.42 30.48 3.59
N LEU A 488 -13.51 31.00 3.00
CA LEU A 488 -14.38 32.03 3.53
C LEU A 488 -15.54 31.41 4.32
#